data_ed64ac1ea1e64b33e987370c9fa44538
#
_entry.id   ed64ac1ea1e64b33e987370c9fa44538
#
_cell.length_a   1.000
_cell.length_b   1.000
_cell.length_c   1.000
_cell.angle_alpha   90.00
_cell.angle_beta   90.00
_cell.angle_gamma   90.00
#
_symmetry.space_group_name_H-M   'P 1'
#
loop_
_entity.id
_entity.type
_entity.pdbx_description
1 polymer ?
#
loop_
_entity_poly.entity_id
_entity_poly.type
_entity_poly.pdbx_seq_one_letter_code
_entity_poly.pdbx_strand_id
1 'polypeptide(L)'
;LPIYVSEVYEIPYSTTIEAILDKVAELVKAGKVKEIADMRDETDLSGLKLAIDLKRGVDPDKLMAKLFRLTPLQDTVSCNFNILIAGMPRVMGVGEILTEWTAWRTDCVKRRVYYILSKKKEKLHLLQGLKRILLDIDKAIRIIRETEEESEVIPNLMIGFGIDQVQAEYVAEIKLRNINKEYILKRVQETAALLLKYPNLYA
;
A
#
# COMPACT_ATOMS: atom_id res chain seq x y z
N LEU A 1 42.32 -14.85 35.76
CA LEU A 1 41.36 -14.89 34.69
C LEU A 1 40.09 -14.15 35.17
N PRO A 2 39.47 -13.28 34.35
CA PRO A 2 38.26 -12.58 34.72
C PRO A 2 37.12 -13.56 34.98
N ILE A 3 36.24 -13.22 35.94
CA ILE A 3 34.94 -13.88 36.15
C ILE A 3 33.97 -13.14 35.27
N TYR A 4 33.25 -13.85 34.39
CA TYR A 4 32.23 -13.26 33.55
C TYR A 4 30.83 -13.53 34.11
N VAL A 5 29.95 -12.56 33.97
CA VAL A 5 28.52 -12.71 34.22
C VAL A 5 27.84 -12.50 32.86
N SER A 6 27.02 -13.44 32.45
CA SER A 6 26.14 -13.28 31.30
C SER A 6 24.77 -12.86 31.80
N GLU A 7 24.22 -11.79 31.25
CA GLU A 7 22.91 -11.25 31.62
C GLU A 7 21.92 -11.46 30.48
N VAL A 8 20.72 -11.95 30.79
CA VAL A 8 19.63 -12.15 29.84
C VAL A 8 18.52 -11.19 30.22
N TYR A 9 18.14 -10.33 29.29
CA TYR A 9 17.12 -9.27 29.47
C TYR A 9 15.79 -9.59 28.77
N GLU A 10 15.80 -10.55 27.85
CA GLU A 10 14.61 -10.98 27.12
C GLU A 10 14.58 -12.49 27.00
N ILE A 11 13.40 -13.06 27.15
CA ILE A 11 13.15 -14.51 26.99
C ILE A 11 11.97 -14.73 26.05
N PRO A 12 11.83 -15.91 25.39
CA PRO A 12 10.67 -16.24 24.58
C PRO A 12 9.35 -16.19 25.36
N TYR A 13 8.27 -15.79 24.72
CA TYR A 13 6.91 -15.75 25.32
C TYR A 13 6.40 -17.12 25.80
N SER A 14 6.97 -18.21 25.24
CA SER A 14 6.59 -19.59 25.54
C SER A 14 7.15 -20.11 26.86
N THR A 15 8.02 -19.33 27.53
CA THR A 15 8.74 -19.79 28.75
C THR A 15 8.75 -18.73 29.84
N THR A 16 9.17 -19.14 31.05
CA THR A 16 9.38 -18.27 32.21
C THR A 16 10.82 -18.41 32.70
N ILE A 17 11.27 -17.46 33.55
CA ILE A 17 12.60 -17.52 34.16
C ILE A 17 12.76 -18.78 35.02
N GLU A 18 11.75 -19.13 35.78
CA GLU A 18 11.74 -20.31 36.63
C GLU A 18 11.94 -21.59 35.82
N ALA A 19 11.23 -21.71 34.68
CA ALA A 19 11.37 -22.87 33.77
C ALA A 19 12.78 -22.98 33.21
N ILE A 20 13.41 -21.85 32.91
CA ILE A 20 14.81 -21.80 32.45
C ILE A 20 15.77 -22.23 33.57
N LEU A 21 15.59 -21.68 34.79
CA LEU A 21 16.40 -22.02 35.97
C LEU A 21 16.32 -23.50 36.28
N ASP A 22 15.12 -24.07 36.32
CA ASP A 22 14.89 -25.49 36.56
C ASP A 22 15.55 -26.35 35.51
N LYS A 23 15.42 -25.97 34.24
CA LYS A 23 16.05 -26.71 33.14
C LYS A 23 17.57 -26.68 33.21
N VAL A 24 18.16 -25.53 33.51
CA VAL A 24 19.60 -25.43 33.71
C VAL A 24 20.08 -26.27 34.91
N ALA A 25 19.31 -26.22 36.05
CA ALA A 25 19.63 -27.05 37.24
C ALA A 25 19.63 -28.56 36.90
N GLU A 26 18.66 -29.04 36.11
CA GLU A 26 18.65 -30.41 35.59
C GLU A 26 19.90 -30.72 34.76
N LEU A 27 20.29 -29.83 33.83
CA LEU A 27 21.44 -30.01 32.97
C LEU A 27 22.78 -30.02 33.72
N VAL A 28 22.87 -29.22 34.80
CA VAL A 28 24.03 -29.21 35.70
C VAL A 28 24.09 -30.51 36.47
N LYS A 29 22.95 -30.96 37.06
CA LYS A 29 22.86 -32.26 37.76
C LYS A 29 23.22 -33.45 36.85
N ALA A 30 22.78 -33.40 35.59
CA ALA A 30 23.10 -34.40 34.56
C ALA A 30 24.53 -34.29 34.00
N GLY A 31 25.33 -33.33 34.50
CA GLY A 31 26.71 -33.12 34.04
C GLY A 31 26.88 -32.61 32.63
N LYS A 32 25.79 -32.20 31.96
CA LYS A 32 25.79 -31.68 30.60
C LYS A 32 26.29 -30.24 30.51
N VAL A 33 26.04 -29.42 31.54
CA VAL A 33 26.51 -28.06 31.68
C VAL A 33 27.30 -27.97 33.00
N LYS A 34 28.60 -27.72 32.88
CA LYS A 34 29.54 -27.66 34.05
C LYS A 34 30.14 -26.25 34.18
N GLU A 35 29.88 -25.42 33.25
CA GLU A 35 30.48 -24.10 33.06
C GLU A 35 29.88 -23.02 33.95
N ILE A 36 28.67 -23.23 34.48
CA ILE A 36 27.91 -22.30 35.30
C ILE A 36 28.33 -22.45 36.78
N ALA A 37 28.58 -21.33 37.46
CA ALA A 37 28.85 -21.28 38.87
C ALA A 37 27.56 -21.05 39.69
N ASP A 38 26.74 -20.06 39.26
CA ASP A 38 25.47 -19.72 39.89
C ASP A 38 24.52 -19.09 38.88
N MET A 39 23.22 -19.08 39.17
CA MET A 39 22.18 -18.38 38.42
C MET A 39 21.18 -17.73 39.36
N ARG A 40 20.84 -16.47 39.05
CA ARG A 40 19.91 -15.67 39.87
C ARG A 40 18.93 -14.92 39.00
N ASP A 41 17.68 -14.88 39.46
CA ASP A 41 16.69 -13.96 38.97
C ASP A 41 16.88 -12.60 39.67
N GLU A 42 17.31 -11.60 38.93
CA GLU A 42 17.50 -10.22 39.37
C GLU A 42 16.45 -9.27 38.76
N THR A 43 15.31 -9.82 38.33
CA THR A 43 14.21 -9.05 37.76
C THR A 43 13.67 -8.03 38.77
N ASP A 44 13.60 -6.78 38.36
CA ASP A 44 13.12 -5.65 39.17
C ASP A 44 12.15 -4.75 38.37
N LEU A 45 11.86 -3.55 38.90
CA LEU A 45 10.99 -2.57 38.25
C LEU A 45 11.54 -2.04 36.92
N SER A 46 12.84 -2.20 36.65
CA SER A 46 13.45 -1.78 35.38
C SER A 46 13.31 -2.81 34.27
N GLY A 47 12.95 -4.04 34.59
CA GLY A 47 12.71 -5.10 33.63
C GLY A 47 13.23 -6.47 34.07
N LEU A 48 13.09 -7.42 33.13
CA LEU A 48 13.57 -8.78 33.28
C LEU A 48 15.10 -8.80 33.30
N LYS A 49 15.69 -9.50 34.27
CA LYS A 49 17.14 -9.72 34.34
C LYS A 49 17.46 -11.08 34.96
N LEU A 50 17.98 -11.98 34.15
CA LEU A 50 18.51 -13.27 34.59
C LEU A 50 20.04 -13.22 34.54
N ALA A 51 20.71 -13.29 35.68
CA ALA A 51 22.15 -13.29 35.80
C ALA A 51 22.71 -14.72 35.86
N ILE A 52 23.70 -14.99 35.05
CA ILE A 52 24.38 -16.31 34.97
C ILE A 52 25.87 -16.09 35.25
N ASP A 53 26.33 -16.55 36.42
CA ASP A 53 27.71 -16.47 36.80
C ASP A 53 28.52 -17.66 36.17
N LEU A 54 29.56 -17.34 35.48
CA LEU A 54 30.41 -18.31 34.78
C LEU A 54 31.60 -18.70 35.68
N LYS A 55 32.00 -19.98 35.58
CA LYS A 55 33.25 -20.41 36.20
C LYS A 55 34.44 -19.78 35.47
N ARG A 56 35.58 -19.71 36.17
CA ARG A 56 36.82 -19.13 35.64
C ARG A 56 37.28 -19.86 34.37
N GLY A 57 37.60 -19.08 33.34
CA GLY A 57 38.13 -19.61 32.08
C GLY A 57 37.09 -20.16 31.11
N VAL A 58 35.81 -19.95 31.38
CA VAL A 58 34.71 -20.29 30.46
C VAL A 58 34.56 -19.19 29.42
N ASP A 59 34.35 -19.61 28.17
CA ASP A 59 34.01 -18.73 27.04
C ASP A 59 32.49 -18.47 27.07
N PRO A 60 32.05 -17.24 27.28
CA PRO A 60 30.63 -16.92 27.38
C PRO A 60 29.85 -17.25 26.11
N ASP A 61 30.39 -16.99 24.94
CA ASP A 61 29.67 -17.17 23.67
C ASP A 61 29.41 -18.66 23.40
N LYS A 62 30.40 -19.53 23.71
CA LYS A 62 30.20 -20.98 23.60
C LYS A 62 29.16 -21.50 24.58
N LEU A 63 29.16 -20.98 25.80
CA LEU A 63 28.14 -21.35 26.78
C LEU A 63 26.75 -20.92 26.33
N MET A 64 26.59 -19.69 25.87
CA MET A 64 25.31 -19.19 25.38
C MET A 64 24.78 -19.98 24.18
N ALA A 65 25.65 -20.31 23.21
CA ALA A 65 25.28 -21.19 22.10
C ALA A 65 24.83 -22.59 22.54
N LYS A 66 25.39 -23.09 23.64
CA LYS A 66 24.99 -24.35 24.26
C LYS A 66 23.66 -24.25 24.98
N LEU A 67 23.44 -23.19 25.73
CA LEU A 67 22.19 -22.92 26.45
C LEU A 67 21.01 -22.72 25.48
N PHE A 68 21.17 -22.00 24.37
CA PHE A 68 20.15 -21.87 23.32
C PHE A 68 19.69 -23.20 22.74
N ARG A 69 20.56 -24.22 22.69
CA ARG A 69 20.19 -25.55 22.17
C ARG A 69 19.56 -26.46 23.21
N LEU A 70 19.88 -26.27 24.49
CA LEU A 70 19.53 -27.21 25.56
C LEU A 70 18.42 -26.71 26.48
N THR A 71 18.10 -25.43 26.40
CA THR A 71 17.12 -24.76 27.27
C THR A 71 16.09 -23.99 26.45
N PRO A 72 14.95 -23.57 27.04
CA PRO A 72 13.96 -22.72 26.39
C PRO A 72 14.39 -21.26 26.19
N LEU A 73 15.68 -20.92 26.28
CA LEU A 73 16.18 -19.57 25.95
C LEU A 73 16.03 -19.24 24.46
N GLN A 74 15.89 -20.24 23.61
CA GLN A 74 15.52 -20.10 22.21
C GLN A 74 14.39 -21.06 21.90
N ASP A 75 13.36 -20.55 21.26
CA ASP A 75 12.21 -21.35 20.84
C ASP A 75 11.84 -21.09 19.39
N THR A 76 11.09 -21.99 18.79
CA THR A 76 10.58 -21.88 17.43
C THR A 76 9.11 -21.49 17.47
N VAL A 77 8.74 -20.47 16.69
CA VAL A 77 7.36 -20.05 16.54
C VAL A 77 6.76 -20.72 15.30
N SER A 78 5.78 -21.59 15.52
CA SER A 78 5.04 -22.21 14.43
C SER A 78 3.98 -21.24 13.92
N CYS A 79 4.10 -20.82 12.66
CA CYS A 79 3.14 -19.94 12.02
C CYS A 79 2.16 -20.75 11.15
N ASN A 80 0.87 -20.57 11.40
CA ASN A 80 -0.20 -21.10 10.55
C ASN A 80 -1.00 -19.91 10.00
N PHE A 81 -0.66 -19.48 8.78
CA PHE A 81 -1.33 -18.36 8.14
C PHE A 81 -2.55 -18.87 7.37
N ASN A 82 -3.72 -18.61 7.91
CA ASN A 82 -5.00 -18.84 7.24
C ASN A 82 -5.51 -17.51 6.68
N ILE A 83 -5.52 -17.36 5.37
CA ILE A 83 -5.77 -16.10 4.65
C ILE A 83 -6.94 -16.28 3.70
N LEU A 84 -7.73 -15.21 3.54
CA LEU A 84 -8.83 -15.16 2.59
C LEU A 84 -8.31 -14.74 1.21
N ILE A 85 -8.39 -15.63 0.23
CA ILE A 85 -8.12 -15.35 -1.17
C ILE A 85 -9.43 -15.43 -1.95
N ALA A 86 -9.85 -14.32 -2.54
CA ALA A 86 -11.16 -14.22 -3.24
C ALA A 86 -12.36 -14.70 -2.38
N GLY A 87 -12.29 -14.44 -1.06
CA GLY A 87 -13.34 -14.85 -0.11
C GLY A 87 -13.23 -16.29 0.41
N MET A 88 -12.27 -17.08 -0.07
CA MET A 88 -12.05 -18.46 0.38
C MET A 88 -10.82 -18.55 1.30
N PRO A 89 -10.95 -19.23 2.46
CA PRO A 89 -9.84 -19.45 3.37
C PRO A 89 -8.83 -20.44 2.78
N ARG A 90 -7.53 -20.08 2.83
CA ARG A 90 -6.42 -20.95 2.41
C ARG A 90 -5.29 -20.84 3.41
N VAL A 91 -4.70 -21.98 3.76
CA VAL A 91 -3.46 -22.02 4.53
C VAL A 91 -2.30 -21.87 3.57
N MET A 92 -1.45 -20.88 3.80
CA MET A 92 -0.41 -20.50 2.84
C MET A 92 0.91 -20.18 3.56
N GLY A 93 2.02 -20.46 2.89
CA GLY A 93 3.33 -19.97 3.31
C GLY A 93 3.56 -18.50 2.95
N VAL A 94 4.56 -17.87 3.57
CA VAL A 94 4.87 -16.45 3.35
C VAL A 94 5.13 -16.13 1.87
N GLY A 95 5.86 -17.02 1.16
CA GLY A 95 6.15 -16.85 -0.27
C GLY A 95 4.88 -16.81 -1.13
N GLU A 96 3.94 -17.73 -0.87
CA GLU A 96 2.65 -17.79 -1.57
C GLU A 96 1.80 -16.55 -1.28
N ILE A 97 1.76 -16.10 -0.01
CA ILE A 97 1.06 -14.87 0.41
C ILE A 97 1.58 -13.67 -0.37
N LEU A 98 2.89 -13.51 -0.47
CA LEU A 98 3.51 -12.40 -1.20
C LEU A 98 3.20 -12.46 -2.70
N THR A 99 3.16 -13.65 -3.28
CA THR A 99 2.80 -13.84 -4.68
C THR A 99 1.35 -13.42 -4.95
N GLU A 100 0.41 -13.93 -4.16
CA GLU A 100 -1.01 -13.59 -4.27
C GLU A 100 -1.26 -12.08 -4.00
N TRP A 101 -0.59 -11.52 -2.99
CA TRP A 101 -0.68 -10.10 -2.70
C TRP A 101 -0.16 -9.25 -3.86
N THR A 102 0.95 -9.65 -4.48
CA THR A 102 1.54 -8.92 -5.62
C THR A 102 0.59 -8.94 -6.82
N ALA A 103 -0.02 -10.08 -7.12
CA ALA A 103 -1.01 -10.22 -8.19
C ALA A 103 -2.23 -9.33 -7.91
N TRP A 104 -2.80 -9.41 -6.72
CA TRP A 104 -3.93 -8.57 -6.30
C TRP A 104 -3.59 -7.08 -6.34
N ARG A 105 -2.40 -6.69 -5.86
CA ARG A 105 -1.96 -5.28 -5.86
C ARG A 105 -1.78 -4.74 -7.26
N THR A 106 -1.21 -5.54 -8.15
CA THR A 106 -1.06 -5.19 -9.57
C THR A 106 -2.42 -4.90 -10.20
N ASP A 107 -3.40 -5.73 -9.92
CA ASP A 107 -4.77 -5.55 -10.42
C ASP A 107 -5.43 -4.28 -9.85
N CYS A 108 -5.23 -3.99 -8.57
CA CYS A 108 -5.69 -2.75 -7.96
C CYS A 108 -5.10 -1.51 -8.64
N VAL A 109 -3.80 -1.54 -8.97
CA VAL A 109 -3.13 -0.45 -9.68
C VAL A 109 -3.69 -0.30 -11.09
N LYS A 110 -3.86 -1.41 -11.83
CA LYS A 110 -4.46 -1.38 -13.18
C LYS A 110 -5.85 -0.75 -13.18
N ARG A 111 -6.74 -1.18 -12.26
CA ARG A 111 -8.10 -0.62 -12.13
C ARG A 111 -8.07 0.87 -11.81
N ARG A 112 -7.18 1.31 -10.91
CA ARG A 112 -7.01 2.74 -10.58
C ARG A 112 -6.59 3.55 -11.80
N VAL A 113 -5.56 3.07 -12.52
CA VAL A 113 -5.05 3.75 -13.72
C VAL A 113 -6.13 3.80 -14.79
N TYR A 114 -6.85 2.70 -15.01
CA TYR A 114 -7.97 2.65 -15.95
C TYR A 114 -9.06 3.68 -15.63
N TYR A 115 -9.46 3.77 -14.37
CA TYR A 115 -10.45 4.77 -13.93
C TYR A 115 -9.98 6.20 -14.19
N ILE A 116 -8.73 6.51 -13.80
CA ILE A 116 -8.16 7.85 -14.02
C ILE A 116 -8.07 8.16 -15.52
N LEU A 117 -7.66 7.18 -16.33
CA LEU A 117 -7.57 7.32 -17.79
C LEU A 117 -8.94 7.56 -18.40
N SER A 118 -9.96 6.78 -18.02
CA SER A 118 -11.33 6.98 -18.50
C SER A 118 -11.85 8.38 -18.20
N LYS A 119 -11.65 8.88 -16.97
CA LYS A 119 -12.02 10.26 -16.62
C LYS A 119 -11.27 11.33 -17.41
N LYS A 120 -10.01 11.07 -17.77
CA LYS A 120 -9.23 11.98 -18.63
C LYS A 120 -9.72 11.93 -20.10
N LYS A 121 -10.07 10.73 -20.60
CA LYS A 121 -10.65 10.58 -21.94
C LYS A 121 -12.00 11.30 -22.04
N GLU A 122 -12.90 11.11 -21.09
CA GLU A 122 -14.18 11.82 -21.02
C GLU A 122 -13.97 13.35 -21.07
N LYS A 123 -13.09 13.88 -20.20
CA LYS A 123 -12.80 15.32 -20.17
C LYS A 123 -12.22 15.82 -21.50
N LEU A 124 -11.28 15.08 -22.09
CA LEU A 124 -10.68 15.45 -23.37
C LEU A 124 -11.73 15.47 -24.48
N HIS A 125 -12.61 14.50 -24.52
CA HIS A 125 -13.70 14.39 -25.47
C HIS A 125 -14.61 15.64 -25.42
N LEU A 126 -15.03 16.06 -24.22
CA LEU A 126 -15.82 17.28 -24.03
C LEU A 126 -15.07 18.54 -24.50
N LEU A 127 -13.79 18.66 -24.15
CA LEU A 127 -12.96 19.81 -24.55
C LEU A 127 -12.73 19.88 -26.06
N GLN A 128 -12.75 18.76 -26.77
CA GLN A 128 -12.65 18.73 -28.22
C GLN A 128 -13.92 19.25 -28.88
N GLY A 129 -15.10 18.87 -28.40
CA GLY A 129 -16.37 19.45 -28.85
C GLY A 129 -16.40 20.94 -28.60
N LEU A 130 -16.04 21.37 -27.39
CA LEU A 130 -15.96 22.78 -27.04
C LEU A 130 -15.00 23.55 -27.97
N LYS A 131 -13.81 23.01 -28.28
CA LYS A 131 -12.85 23.65 -29.20
C LYS A 131 -13.46 23.92 -30.59
N ARG A 132 -14.25 22.97 -31.13
CA ARG A 132 -14.91 23.15 -32.42
C ARG A 132 -15.90 24.31 -32.42
N ILE A 133 -16.66 24.46 -31.33
CA ILE A 133 -17.63 25.54 -31.18
C ILE A 133 -16.95 26.89 -30.90
N LEU A 134 -15.85 26.90 -30.13
CA LEU A 134 -15.11 28.12 -29.83
C LEU A 134 -14.44 28.73 -31.09
N LEU A 135 -14.24 27.95 -32.15
CA LEU A 135 -13.75 28.46 -33.43
C LEU A 135 -14.78 29.34 -34.18
N ASP A 136 -16.08 29.13 -33.93
CA ASP A 136 -17.17 29.92 -34.49
C ASP A 136 -18.34 30.03 -33.52
N ILE A 137 -18.14 30.85 -32.49
CA ILE A 137 -19.14 31.06 -31.44
C ILE A 137 -20.40 31.75 -31.97
N ASP A 138 -20.24 32.68 -32.92
CA ASP A 138 -21.37 33.41 -33.49
C ASP A 138 -22.32 32.47 -34.22
N LYS A 139 -21.79 31.46 -34.92
CA LYS A 139 -22.57 30.39 -35.52
C LYS A 139 -23.35 29.60 -34.45
N ALA A 140 -22.72 29.26 -33.31
CA ALA A 140 -23.37 28.51 -32.25
C ALA A 140 -24.54 29.32 -31.65
N ILE A 141 -24.31 30.60 -31.35
CA ILE A 141 -25.33 31.49 -30.84
C ILE A 141 -26.47 31.63 -31.85
N ARG A 142 -26.18 31.74 -33.14
CA ARG A 142 -27.19 31.84 -34.20
C ARG A 142 -28.04 30.57 -34.23
N ILE A 143 -27.45 29.40 -34.27
CA ILE A 143 -28.17 28.13 -34.25
C ILE A 143 -29.12 28.05 -33.05
N ILE A 144 -28.65 28.38 -31.83
CA ILE A 144 -29.48 28.36 -30.62
C ILE A 144 -30.66 29.36 -30.70
N ARG A 145 -30.42 30.54 -31.24
CA ARG A 145 -31.45 31.59 -31.35
C ARG A 145 -32.49 31.35 -32.44
N GLU A 146 -32.09 30.68 -33.54
CA GLU A 146 -32.98 30.42 -34.68
C GLU A 146 -33.75 29.11 -34.54
N THR A 147 -33.38 28.25 -33.50
CA THR A 147 -34.11 27.02 -33.22
C THR A 147 -35.40 27.34 -32.45
N GLU A 148 -36.54 26.88 -32.95
CA GLU A 148 -37.87 27.16 -32.39
C GLU A 148 -38.16 26.33 -31.15
N GLU A 149 -37.78 25.04 -31.16
CA GLU A 149 -38.02 24.11 -30.03
C GLU A 149 -36.73 23.80 -29.29
N GLU A 150 -36.79 23.80 -27.93
CA GLU A 150 -35.65 23.46 -27.06
C GLU A 150 -35.08 22.06 -27.35
N SER A 151 -35.96 21.13 -27.68
CA SER A 151 -35.59 19.74 -28.03
C SER A 151 -34.68 19.61 -29.27
N GLU A 152 -34.76 20.57 -30.17
CA GLU A 152 -33.99 20.58 -31.44
C GLU A 152 -32.63 21.28 -31.31
N VAL A 153 -32.36 21.99 -30.23
CA VAL A 153 -31.11 22.73 -30.05
C VAL A 153 -29.91 21.81 -30.10
N ILE A 154 -29.98 20.70 -29.41
CA ILE A 154 -28.86 19.71 -29.37
C ILE A 154 -28.63 19.06 -30.75
N PRO A 155 -29.65 18.51 -31.44
CA PRO A 155 -29.50 18.00 -32.80
C PRO A 155 -28.92 19.03 -33.79
N ASN A 156 -29.38 20.28 -33.70
CA ASN A 156 -28.92 21.35 -34.61
C ASN A 156 -27.45 21.73 -34.34
N LEU A 157 -27.01 21.75 -33.10
CA LEU A 157 -25.59 21.93 -32.75
C LEU A 157 -24.73 20.76 -33.24
N MET A 158 -25.23 19.52 -33.08
CA MET A 158 -24.52 18.32 -33.57
C MET A 158 -24.27 18.39 -35.05
N ILE A 159 -25.29 18.72 -35.84
CA ILE A 159 -25.18 18.85 -37.30
C ILE A 159 -24.30 20.04 -37.69
N GLY A 160 -24.51 21.20 -37.02
CA GLY A 160 -23.79 22.44 -37.36
C GLY A 160 -22.28 22.38 -37.14
N PHE A 161 -21.82 21.62 -36.15
CA PHE A 161 -20.38 21.52 -35.78
C PHE A 161 -19.77 20.14 -35.93
N GLY A 162 -20.54 19.14 -36.33
CA GLY A 162 -20.05 17.75 -36.43
C GLY A 162 -19.57 17.18 -35.11
N ILE A 163 -20.31 17.47 -34.02
CA ILE A 163 -20.04 16.99 -32.66
C ILE A 163 -21.10 15.96 -32.28
N ASP A 164 -20.81 15.15 -31.26
CA ASP A 164 -21.79 14.21 -30.74
C ASP A 164 -22.71 14.86 -29.68
N GLN A 165 -23.72 14.08 -29.27
CA GLN A 165 -24.74 14.55 -28.32
C GLN A 165 -24.14 15.00 -26.99
N VAL A 166 -23.20 14.23 -26.42
CA VAL A 166 -22.57 14.53 -25.11
C VAL A 166 -21.77 15.82 -25.18
N GLN A 167 -21.10 16.06 -26.28
CA GLN A 167 -20.37 17.31 -26.53
C GLN A 167 -21.33 18.48 -26.72
N ALA A 168 -22.43 18.29 -27.44
CA ALA A 168 -23.43 19.31 -27.68
C ALA A 168 -24.16 19.72 -26.39
N GLU A 169 -24.57 18.77 -25.58
CA GLU A 169 -25.16 18.99 -24.25
C GLU A 169 -24.21 19.78 -23.35
N TYR A 170 -22.94 19.34 -23.24
CA TYR A 170 -21.93 20.05 -22.45
C TYR A 170 -21.77 21.51 -22.85
N VAL A 171 -21.83 21.80 -24.15
CA VAL A 171 -21.69 23.18 -24.65
C VAL A 171 -22.94 23.99 -24.43
N ALA A 172 -24.11 23.43 -24.63
CA ALA A 172 -25.39 24.11 -24.39
C ALA A 172 -25.55 24.52 -22.91
N GLU A 173 -25.00 23.78 -21.97
CA GLU A 173 -25.01 24.10 -20.55
C GLU A 173 -24.02 25.20 -20.13
N ILE A 174 -23.13 25.63 -21.02
CA ILE A 174 -22.14 26.66 -20.70
C ILE A 174 -22.84 28.01 -20.54
N LYS A 175 -22.69 28.60 -19.36
CA LYS A 175 -23.24 29.93 -19.06
C LYS A 175 -22.56 30.98 -19.98
N LEU A 176 -23.34 31.83 -20.62
CA LEU A 176 -22.87 32.91 -21.50
C LEU A 176 -21.74 33.75 -20.88
N ARG A 177 -21.82 34.06 -19.57
CA ARG A 177 -20.77 34.78 -18.83
C ARG A 177 -19.40 34.12 -18.82
N ASN A 178 -19.36 32.80 -19.07
CA ASN A 178 -18.13 32.03 -19.08
C ASN A 178 -17.48 32.00 -20.48
N ILE A 179 -18.19 32.49 -21.53
CA ILE A 179 -17.68 32.53 -22.89
C ILE A 179 -16.91 33.85 -23.09
N ASN A 180 -15.83 34.03 -22.35
CA ASN A 180 -14.91 35.15 -22.50
C ASN A 180 -13.54 34.71 -23.01
N LYS A 181 -12.72 35.64 -23.45
CA LYS A 181 -11.37 35.33 -24.01
C LYS A 181 -10.49 34.53 -23.03
N GLU A 182 -10.56 34.85 -21.75
CA GLU A 182 -9.79 34.17 -20.72
C GLU A 182 -10.22 32.70 -20.57
N TYR A 183 -11.52 32.45 -20.51
CA TYR A 183 -12.08 31.11 -20.44
C TYR A 183 -11.69 30.26 -21.66
N ILE A 184 -11.78 30.83 -22.85
CA ILE A 184 -11.41 30.19 -24.11
C ILE A 184 -9.93 29.80 -24.09
N LEU A 185 -9.03 30.72 -23.77
CA LEU A 185 -7.59 30.47 -23.68
C LEU A 185 -7.27 29.37 -22.67
N LYS A 186 -7.88 29.41 -21.49
CA LYS A 186 -7.69 28.41 -20.44
C LYS A 186 -8.11 27.01 -20.90
N ARG A 187 -9.24 26.88 -21.62
CA ARG A 187 -9.72 25.59 -22.13
C ARG A 187 -8.84 25.03 -23.24
N VAL A 188 -8.36 25.88 -24.12
CA VAL A 188 -7.40 25.47 -25.16
C VAL A 188 -6.09 25.01 -24.55
N GLN A 189 -5.58 25.71 -23.54
CA GLN A 189 -4.38 25.32 -22.80
C GLN A 189 -4.55 23.99 -22.04
N GLU A 190 -5.70 23.81 -21.39
CA GLU A 190 -6.03 22.53 -20.73
C GLU A 190 -6.03 21.36 -21.73
N THR A 191 -6.58 21.55 -22.91
CA THR A 191 -6.61 20.54 -23.97
C THR A 191 -5.19 20.17 -24.41
N ALA A 192 -4.37 21.18 -24.67
CA ALA A 192 -2.97 20.99 -25.07
C ALA A 192 -2.15 20.30 -23.98
N ALA A 193 -2.33 20.69 -22.72
CA ALA A 193 -1.64 20.09 -21.58
C ALA A 193 -2.04 18.61 -21.37
N LEU A 194 -3.32 18.26 -21.57
CA LEU A 194 -3.79 16.88 -21.49
C LEU A 194 -3.17 16.00 -22.60
N LEU A 195 -3.10 16.51 -23.82
CA LEU A 195 -2.50 15.78 -24.94
C LEU A 195 -0.99 15.58 -24.77
N LEU A 196 -0.28 16.59 -24.28
CA LEU A 196 1.16 16.50 -24.02
C LEU A 196 1.47 15.49 -22.90
N LYS A 197 0.67 15.50 -21.83
CA LYS A 197 0.89 14.61 -20.67
C LYS A 197 0.50 13.16 -20.94
N TYR A 198 -0.41 12.93 -21.87
CA TYR A 198 -0.93 11.60 -22.18
C TYR A 198 -1.01 11.38 -23.70
N PRO A 199 0.14 11.23 -24.40
CA PRO A 199 0.18 11.13 -25.86
C PRO A 199 -0.62 9.95 -26.41
N ASN A 200 -0.77 8.88 -25.62
CA ASN A 200 -1.49 7.67 -26.01
C ASN A 200 -2.98 7.67 -25.59
N LEU A 201 -3.57 8.83 -25.31
CA LEU A 201 -4.98 8.93 -24.93
C LEU A 201 -5.94 8.51 -26.08
N TYR A 202 -5.45 8.47 -27.31
CA TYR A 202 -6.18 8.06 -28.52
C TYR A 202 -5.82 6.65 -29.03
N ALA A 203 -4.81 6.02 -28.47
CA ALA A 203 -4.43 4.64 -28.80
C ALA A 203 -5.27 3.62 -27.92
#